data_3b21f9a5576492321ea4f61ba9aa094c
#
_entry.id   3b21f9a5576492321ea4f61ba9aa094c
#
_cell.length_a   1.000
_cell.length_b   1.000
_cell.length_c   1.000
_cell.angle_alpha   90.00
_cell.angle_beta   90.00
_cell.angle_gamma   90.00
#
_symmetry.space_group_name_H-M   'P 1'
#
loop_
_entity.id
_entity.type
_entity.pdbx_description
1 polymer ?
#
loop_
_entity_poly.entity_id
_entity_poly.type
_entity_poly.pdbx_seq_one_letter_code
_entity_poly.pdbx_strand_id
1 'polypeptide(L)'
;TSDTDVALICNNEVIDTKGKLVNGEVYLSYETVRNYLNARFYWDPNENILRYTTANDLISVNAESSDYTVNKDTQSFGQTIVKADASTAYIAIDFVKQYSDFQYNYYTDPNRVVLTNAWGDYTIASAKQKTEIRYQGGIKSPILTEADKNTELTILEPGDTWTKVATNDGYIGYIKSNKLGTTSTTTISSDYVAEEFSHITKDYKINMAWHQVTNQSANDNLASILQKTKGINILSPTWFYLNDNNGNIASLASSTYVDYCHQNGIEVWALISNLENDSVNTAEVLSHTSSRDNLTNNIISAAIQYNLDGINVDFEALNADAVGNSYIQFIRELSLKCANNGIVLSVDNYVPSDYTAFYNRAEQALFADYVVIMAYDEHYAGSPEAGSVASIGFVTDGVENTLKEVPANQVILGMPFYTRVWSETPVESDSTATDETDTTVDYELSSYATNMTEVQKLISANGVQPVWLDDIGQNYVEYQNGGVNYKIWIEDATSLEKKLTV
;
A
#
# COMPACT_ATOMS: atom_id res chain seq x y z
N THR A 1 -34.35 5.54 -15.17
CA THR A 1 -33.90 6.02 -13.85
C THR A 1 -35.13 6.02 -12.93
N SER A 2 -35.02 5.32 -11.81
CA SER A 2 -36.06 5.40 -10.77
C SER A 2 -36.03 6.80 -10.13
N ASP A 3 -37.14 7.23 -9.52
CA ASP A 3 -37.22 8.53 -8.81
C ASP A 3 -36.22 8.62 -7.63
N THR A 4 -35.59 7.51 -7.28
CA THR A 4 -34.60 7.40 -6.19
C THR A 4 -33.15 7.38 -6.68
N ASP A 5 -32.90 7.21 -7.97
CA ASP A 5 -31.55 7.26 -8.52
C ASP A 5 -31.08 8.71 -8.67
N VAL A 6 -29.82 8.93 -8.36
CA VAL A 6 -29.15 10.23 -8.48
C VAL A 6 -28.00 10.11 -9.47
N ALA A 7 -28.04 10.87 -10.55
CA ALA A 7 -26.91 10.95 -11.48
C ALA A 7 -25.74 11.68 -10.82
N LEU A 8 -24.52 11.21 -11.07
CA LEU A 8 -23.31 11.78 -10.48
C LEU A 8 -22.46 12.42 -11.58
N ILE A 9 -22.12 13.67 -11.39
CA ILE A 9 -21.23 14.43 -12.25
C ILE A 9 -20.01 14.81 -11.40
N CYS A 10 -18.85 14.24 -11.70
CA CYS A 10 -17.64 14.47 -10.95
C CYS A 10 -16.62 15.21 -11.83
N ASN A 11 -16.20 16.40 -11.40
CA ASN A 11 -15.22 17.21 -12.12
C ASN A 11 -15.57 17.40 -13.60
N ASN A 12 -16.82 17.77 -13.87
CA ASN A 12 -17.38 17.99 -15.22
C ASN A 12 -17.45 16.73 -16.10
N GLU A 13 -17.48 15.55 -15.50
CA GLU A 13 -17.71 14.28 -16.19
C GLU A 13 -18.86 13.52 -15.55
N VAL A 14 -19.76 12.99 -16.37
CA VAL A 14 -20.82 12.07 -15.90
C VAL A 14 -20.15 10.71 -15.63
N ILE A 15 -20.28 10.22 -14.41
CA ILE A 15 -19.75 8.89 -14.06
C ILE A 15 -20.84 7.82 -14.17
N ASP A 16 -20.44 6.58 -14.46
CA ASP A 16 -21.40 5.49 -14.72
C ASP A 16 -22.16 5.05 -13.47
N THR A 17 -21.55 5.19 -12.28
CA THR A 17 -22.21 4.86 -11.02
C THR A 17 -23.23 5.94 -10.63
N LYS A 18 -24.30 5.52 -9.95
CA LYS A 18 -25.34 6.42 -9.46
C LYS A 18 -25.38 6.44 -7.95
N GLY A 19 -25.75 7.57 -7.39
CA GLY A 19 -26.15 7.68 -6.01
C GLY A 19 -27.60 7.24 -5.79
N LYS A 20 -28.02 7.20 -4.54
CA LYS A 20 -29.39 6.96 -4.12
C LYS A 20 -29.92 8.13 -3.30
N LEU A 21 -31.19 8.45 -3.52
CA LEU A 21 -31.93 9.40 -2.69
C LEU A 21 -32.78 8.61 -1.71
N VAL A 22 -32.55 8.79 -0.41
CA VAL A 22 -33.31 8.14 0.66
C VAL A 22 -33.77 9.21 1.65
N ASN A 23 -35.07 9.37 1.83
CA ASN A 23 -35.65 10.37 2.73
C ASN A 23 -35.14 11.81 2.48
N GLY A 24 -34.88 12.15 1.22
CA GLY A 24 -34.37 13.48 0.83
C GLY A 24 -32.87 13.66 0.95
N GLU A 25 -32.14 12.64 1.40
CA GLU A 25 -30.68 12.67 1.57
C GLU A 25 -29.98 11.83 0.50
N VAL A 26 -28.82 12.28 0.04
CA VAL A 26 -28.01 11.60 -0.97
C VAL A 26 -27.07 10.61 -0.32
N TYR A 27 -27.06 9.39 -0.84
CA TYR A 27 -26.12 8.32 -0.48
C TYR A 27 -25.29 7.92 -1.69
N LEU A 28 -24.01 7.73 -1.49
CA LEU A 28 -23.06 7.27 -2.50
C LEU A 28 -22.63 5.84 -2.22
N SER A 29 -22.43 5.03 -3.26
CA SER A 29 -21.88 3.69 -3.08
C SER A 29 -20.47 3.77 -2.51
N TYR A 30 -20.09 2.75 -1.75
CA TYR A 30 -18.72 2.64 -1.19
C TYR A 30 -17.65 2.74 -2.29
N GLU A 31 -17.88 2.08 -3.43
CA GLU A 31 -16.97 2.14 -4.58
C GLU A 31 -16.83 3.55 -5.14
N THR A 32 -17.93 4.30 -5.24
CA THR A 32 -17.90 5.71 -5.68
C THR A 32 -17.10 6.56 -4.72
N VAL A 33 -17.36 6.43 -3.41
CA VAL A 33 -16.61 7.16 -2.39
C VAL A 33 -15.11 6.86 -2.48
N ARG A 34 -14.76 5.58 -2.55
CA ARG A 34 -13.38 5.13 -2.60
C ARG A 34 -12.65 5.57 -3.86
N ASN A 35 -13.29 5.46 -5.01
CA ASN A 35 -12.64 5.69 -6.30
C ASN A 35 -12.58 7.17 -6.69
N TYR A 36 -13.50 8.00 -6.21
CA TYR A 36 -13.62 9.39 -6.65
C TYR A 36 -13.39 10.43 -5.54
N LEU A 37 -13.63 10.09 -4.29
CA LEU A 37 -13.65 11.07 -3.21
C LEU A 37 -12.61 10.82 -2.12
N ASN A 38 -12.58 9.63 -1.54
CA ASN A 38 -11.70 9.33 -0.42
C ASN A 38 -11.46 7.83 -0.28
N ALA A 39 -10.29 7.38 -0.69
CA ALA A 39 -9.89 5.98 -0.68
C ALA A 39 -9.66 5.40 0.74
N ARG A 40 -9.65 6.25 1.77
CA ARG A 40 -9.39 5.82 3.16
C ARG A 40 -10.61 5.22 3.84
N PHE A 41 -11.81 5.46 3.37
CA PHE A 41 -12.98 4.74 3.86
C PHE A 41 -12.83 3.24 3.61
N TYR A 42 -13.14 2.45 4.62
CA TYR A 42 -13.07 1.00 4.57
C TYR A 42 -14.40 0.38 4.99
N TRP A 43 -15.00 -0.40 4.09
CA TRP A 43 -16.22 -1.15 4.33
C TRP A 43 -15.91 -2.63 4.56
N ASP A 44 -16.38 -3.18 5.69
CA ASP A 44 -16.35 -4.60 5.99
C ASP A 44 -17.71 -5.22 5.65
N PRO A 45 -17.82 -5.96 4.55
CA PRO A 45 -19.09 -6.61 4.16
C PRO A 45 -19.39 -7.85 4.99
N ASN A 46 -18.43 -8.40 5.72
CA ASN A 46 -18.61 -9.58 6.55
C ASN A 46 -19.34 -9.25 7.87
N GLU A 47 -19.05 -8.08 8.42
CA GLU A 47 -19.63 -7.65 9.70
C GLU A 47 -20.49 -6.37 9.57
N ASN A 48 -20.64 -5.85 8.35
CA ASN A 48 -21.42 -4.64 8.04
C ASN A 48 -20.98 -3.42 8.87
N ILE A 49 -19.67 -3.17 8.87
CA ILE A 49 -19.05 -2.05 9.59
C ILE A 49 -18.26 -1.19 8.61
N LEU A 50 -18.52 0.12 8.64
CA LEU A 50 -17.71 1.12 7.97
C LEU A 50 -16.67 1.68 8.95
N ARG A 51 -15.42 1.79 8.51
CA ARG A 51 -14.38 2.45 9.27
C ARG A 51 -13.69 3.55 8.49
N TYR A 52 -13.31 4.58 9.20
CA TYR A 52 -12.44 5.64 8.72
C TYR A 52 -11.38 5.93 9.80
N THR A 53 -10.12 5.94 9.40
CA THR A 53 -9.01 6.20 10.32
C THR A 53 -8.44 7.58 10.01
N THR A 54 -8.51 8.49 10.98
CA THR A 54 -7.85 9.79 10.90
C THR A 54 -6.42 9.70 11.44
N ALA A 55 -5.68 10.80 11.40
CA ALA A 55 -4.33 10.85 11.99
C ALA A 55 -4.30 10.43 13.46
N ASN A 56 -5.40 10.63 14.21
CA ASN A 56 -5.45 10.42 15.65
C ASN A 56 -6.58 9.49 16.13
N ASP A 57 -7.61 9.27 15.30
CA ASP A 57 -8.84 8.64 15.75
C ASP A 57 -9.30 7.52 14.81
N LEU A 58 -9.96 6.54 15.38
CA LEU A 58 -10.67 5.50 14.67
C LEU A 58 -12.17 5.76 14.70
N ILE A 59 -12.75 6.03 13.52
CA ILE A 59 -14.18 6.20 13.33
C ILE A 59 -14.78 4.84 12.95
N SER A 60 -15.85 4.44 13.62
CA SER A 60 -16.53 3.16 13.34
C SER A 60 -18.04 3.36 13.31
N VAL A 61 -18.68 2.80 12.28
CA VAL A 61 -20.11 2.93 12.02
C VAL A 61 -20.69 1.55 11.72
N ASN A 62 -21.66 1.12 12.50
CA ASN A 62 -22.46 -0.05 12.15
C ASN A 62 -23.48 0.32 11.06
N ALA A 63 -23.73 -0.58 10.12
CA ALA A 63 -24.79 -0.40 9.15
C ALA A 63 -26.13 -0.14 9.84
N GLU A 64 -26.96 0.69 9.20
CA GLU A 64 -28.30 1.10 9.64
C GLU A 64 -28.33 1.94 10.93
N SER A 65 -27.18 2.39 11.43
CA SER A 65 -27.09 3.27 12.61
C SER A 65 -27.02 4.74 12.22
N SER A 66 -27.64 5.58 13.03
CA SER A 66 -27.46 7.04 13.00
C SER A 66 -26.37 7.53 13.93
N ASP A 67 -25.79 6.63 14.71
CA ASP A 67 -24.68 6.90 15.60
C ASP A 67 -23.40 6.26 15.08
N TYR A 68 -22.27 6.84 15.45
CA TYR A 68 -20.94 6.32 15.16
C TYR A 68 -20.03 6.52 16.37
N THR A 69 -18.92 5.81 16.41
CA THR A 69 -17.92 5.99 17.47
C THR A 69 -16.69 6.71 16.94
N VAL A 70 -16.14 7.60 17.74
CA VAL A 70 -14.80 8.15 17.62
C VAL A 70 -13.98 7.54 18.74
N ASN A 71 -13.12 6.58 18.39
CA ASN A 71 -12.48 5.69 19.37
C ASN A 71 -13.55 4.93 20.18
N LYS A 72 -13.76 5.32 21.44
CA LYS A 72 -14.78 4.74 22.33
C LYS A 72 -16.00 5.63 22.54
N ASP A 73 -15.93 6.87 22.10
CA ASP A 73 -16.97 7.86 22.36
C ASP A 73 -18.03 7.84 21.27
N THR A 74 -19.30 7.68 21.69
CA THR A 74 -20.43 7.68 20.75
C THR A 74 -20.80 9.10 20.35
N GLN A 75 -20.99 9.31 19.06
CA GLN A 75 -21.47 10.54 18.43
C GLN A 75 -22.76 10.26 17.67
N SER A 76 -23.65 11.23 17.62
CA SER A 76 -24.85 11.15 16.79
C SER A 76 -24.68 11.98 15.51
N PHE A 77 -25.01 11.37 14.37
CA PHE A 77 -25.05 12.04 13.08
C PHE A 77 -26.44 12.59 12.75
N GLY A 78 -27.47 12.03 13.36
CA GLY A 78 -28.86 12.47 13.21
C GLY A 78 -29.64 11.80 12.09
N GLN A 79 -28.98 11.01 11.24
CA GLN A 79 -29.60 10.18 10.20
C GLN A 79 -28.78 8.93 9.99
N THR A 80 -29.35 7.91 9.34
CA THR A 80 -28.62 6.68 8.99
C THR A 80 -27.37 7.04 8.16
N ILE A 81 -26.20 6.59 8.63
CA ILE A 81 -24.92 6.89 7.99
C ILE A 81 -24.64 5.93 6.84
N VAL A 82 -24.81 4.62 7.09
CA VAL A 82 -24.53 3.55 6.13
C VAL A 82 -25.75 2.68 5.95
N LYS A 83 -26.10 2.42 4.70
CA LYS A 83 -27.10 1.43 4.30
C LYS A 83 -26.41 0.29 3.58
N ALA A 84 -26.46 -0.90 4.17
CA ALA A 84 -25.97 -2.12 3.52
C ALA A 84 -26.95 -2.57 2.44
N ASP A 85 -26.43 -2.95 1.30
CA ASP A 85 -27.17 -3.53 0.19
C ASP A 85 -26.40 -4.74 -0.34
N ALA A 86 -27.00 -5.90 -0.36
CA ALA A 86 -26.52 -7.26 -0.67
C ALA A 86 -25.04 -7.41 -1.14
N SER A 87 -24.54 -6.55 -2.01
CA SER A 87 -23.19 -6.60 -2.60
C SER A 87 -22.32 -5.39 -2.25
N THR A 88 -22.90 -4.32 -1.66
CA THR A 88 -22.19 -3.07 -1.38
C THR A 88 -22.82 -2.32 -0.20
N ALA A 89 -22.30 -1.15 0.10
CA ALA A 89 -22.88 -0.21 1.04
C ALA A 89 -23.06 1.15 0.39
N TYR A 90 -24.03 1.91 0.89
CA TYR A 90 -24.26 3.29 0.52
C TYR A 90 -24.02 4.17 1.75
N ILE A 91 -23.23 5.22 1.58
CA ILE A 91 -22.80 6.10 2.65
C ILE A 91 -23.41 7.48 2.45
N ALA A 92 -23.96 8.06 3.50
CA ALA A 92 -24.48 9.44 3.46
C ALA A 92 -23.39 10.42 3.00
N ILE A 93 -23.70 11.21 1.97
CA ILE A 93 -22.71 12.10 1.36
C ILE A 93 -22.13 13.11 2.37
N ASP A 94 -22.96 13.60 3.29
CA ASP A 94 -22.53 14.56 4.30
C ASP A 94 -21.61 13.93 5.37
N PHE A 95 -21.74 12.63 5.62
CA PHE A 95 -20.79 11.92 6.46
C PHE A 95 -19.42 11.78 5.78
N VAL A 96 -19.40 11.45 4.49
CA VAL A 96 -18.18 11.42 3.69
C VAL A 96 -17.51 12.79 3.64
N LYS A 97 -18.32 13.84 3.51
CA LYS A 97 -17.86 15.25 3.46
C LYS A 97 -17.09 15.67 4.71
N GLN A 98 -17.43 15.14 5.88
CA GLN A 98 -16.72 15.47 7.13
C GLN A 98 -15.23 15.14 7.09
N TYR A 99 -14.82 14.14 6.31
CA TYR A 99 -13.46 13.61 6.26
C TYR A 99 -12.78 13.78 4.91
N SER A 100 -13.41 14.45 3.96
CA SER A 100 -12.99 14.41 2.56
C SER A 100 -12.92 15.79 1.94
N ASP A 101 -11.95 15.96 1.04
CA ASP A 101 -11.72 17.19 0.31
C ASP A 101 -12.54 17.21 -1.00
N PHE A 102 -13.80 17.56 -0.89
CA PHE A 102 -14.66 17.81 -2.05
C PHE A 102 -15.78 18.78 -1.70
N GLN A 103 -16.39 19.35 -2.72
CA GLN A 103 -17.62 20.14 -2.64
C GLN A 103 -18.68 19.49 -3.50
N TYR A 104 -19.96 19.65 -3.14
CA TYR A 104 -21.06 19.15 -3.95
C TYR A 104 -22.29 20.06 -3.90
N ASN A 105 -23.09 19.95 -4.95
CA ASN A 105 -24.44 20.53 -5.01
C ASN A 105 -25.41 19.47 -5.52
N TYR A 106 -26.61 19.44 -4.93
CA TYR A 106 -27.69 18.57 -5.34
C TYR A 106 -28.74 19.36 -6.11
N TYR A 107 -29.22 18.80 -7.22
CA TYR A 107 -30.26 19.36 -8.07
C TYR A 107 -31.32 18.31 -8.35
N THR A 108 -32.57 18.81 -8.54
CA THR A 108 -33.73 18.00 -8.92
C THR A 108 -34.04 18.12 -10.42
N ASP A 109 -34.91 17.26 -10.92
CA ASP A 109 -35.51 17.31 -12.28
C ASP A 109 -34.46 17.32 -13.43
N PRO A 110 -33.65 16.27 -13.58
CA PRO A 110 -33.55 15.01 -12.84
C PRO A 110 -32.70 15.13 -11.59
N ASN A 111 -32.86 14.19 -10.64
CA ASN A 111 -32.00 14.09 -9.46
C ASN A 111 -30.54 13.88 -9.87
N ARG A 112 -29.70 14.82 -9.49
CA ARG A 112 -28.27 14.77 -9.78
C ARG A 112 -27.44 15.49 -8.73
N VAL A 113 -26.20 15.04 -8.58
CA VAL A 113 -25.20 15.66 -7.71
C VAL A 113 -23.99 16.05 -8.56
N VAL A 114 -23.57 17.29 -8.42
CA VAL A 114 -22.33 17.81 -9.01
C VAL A 114 -21.25 17.82 -7.93
N LEU A 115 -20.23 16.99 -8.14
CA LEU A 115 -19.08 16.80 -7.24
C LEU A 115 -17.86 17.50 -7.82
N THR A 116 -17.14 18.23 -6.98
CA THR A 116 -15.89 18.91 -7.36
C THR A 116 -14.82 18.63 -6.33
N ASN A 117 -13.69 18.08 -6.78
CA ASN A 117 -12.47 17.90 -6.00
C ASN A 117 -11.19 18.09 -6.83
N ALA A 118 -11.33 18.55 -8.07
CA ALA A 118 -10.23 19.00 -8.90
C ALA A 118 -10.09 20.52 -8.77
N TRP A 119 -9.16 20.93 -7.96
CA TRP A 119 -8.91 22.33 -7.63
C TRP A 119 -7.94 22.97 -8.63
N GLY A 120 -8.07 24.29 -8.83
CA GLY A 120 -7.21 25.04 -9.72
C GLY A 120 -7.97 25.93 -10.69
N ASP A 121 -7.33 26.23 -11.81
CA ASP A 121 -7.82 27.18 -12.80
C ASP A 121 -8.71 26.50 -13.86
N TYR A 122 -9.84 27.14 -14.15
CA TYR A 122 -10.79 26.72 -15.17
C TYR A 122 -11.02 27.86 -16.16
N THR A 123 -11.12 27.51 -17.43
CA THR A 123 -11.54 28.46 -18.48
C THR A 123 -13.06 28.56 -18.48
N ILE A 124 -13.57 29.77 -18.42
CA ILE A 124 -15.02 30.08 -18.46
C ILE A 124 -15.34 31.09 -19.54
N ALA A 125 -16.60 31.08 -19.97
CA ALA A 125 -17.17 32.12 -20.81
C ALA A 125 -18.68 32.25 -20.52
N SER A 126 -19.22 33.45 -20.68
CA SER A 126 -20.65 33.69 -20.53
C SER A 126 -21.38 33.55 -21.86
N ALA A 127 -22.61 33.06 -21.83
CA ALA A 127 -23.49 33.07 -22.98
C ALA A 127 -23.86 34.51 -23.35
N LYS A 128 -23.72 34.91 -24.63
CA LYS A 128 -24.04 36.25 -25.13
C LYS A 128 -25.53 36.50 -25.17
N GLN A 129 -26.33 35.44 -25.32
CA GLN A 129 -27.78 35.45 -25.40
C GLN A 129 -28.31 34.09 -24.95
N LYS A 130 -29.62 34.01 -24.73
CA LYS A 130 -30.25 32.70 -24.49
C LYS A 130 -29.94 31.75 -25.64
N THR A 131 -29.45 30.54 -25.31
CA THR A 131 -29.02 29.56 -26.29
C THR A 131 -29.14 28.13 -25.74
N GLU A 132 -29.26 27.19 -26.65
CA GLU A 132 -29.37 25.76 -26.34
C GLU A 132 -28.00 25.12 -26.13
N ILE A 133 -27.92 24.22 -25.14
CA ILE A 133 -26.82 23.30 -24.95
C ILE A 133 -27.30 21.92 -25.38
N ARG A 134 -26.57 21.31 -26.32
CA ARG A 134 -26.99 20.09 -26.99
C ARG A 134 -26.07 18.91 -26.64
N TYR A 135 -26.62 17.70 -26.78
CA TYR A 135 -25.90 16.46 -26.48
C TYR A 135 -24.63 16.31 -27.34
N GLN A 136 -24.69 16.70 -28.61
CA GLN A 136 -23.54 16.69 -29.53
C GLN A 136 -23.51 18.00 -30.32
N GLY A 137 -22.37 18.30 -30.92
CA GLY A 137 -22.18 19.46 -31.79
C GLY A 137 -22.97 19.34 -33.09
N GLY A 138 -24.22 19.80 -33.11
CA GLY A 138 -25.11 19.78 -34.29
C GLY A 138 -26.51 20.27 -34.00
N ILE A 139 -27.10 20.98 -34.95
CA ILE A 139 -28.46 21.56 -34.80
C ILE A 139 -29.59 20.52 -34.69
N LYS A 140 -29.30 19.27 -35.08
CA LYS A 140 -30.24 18.16 -35.00
C LYS A 140 -30.04 17.31 -33.71
N SER A 141 -28.98 17.60 -32.96
CA SER A 141 -28.72 16.91 -31.70
C SER A 141 -29.78 17.30 -30.65
N PRO A 142 -30.15 16.37 -29.75
CA PRO A 142 -31.07 16.67 -28.66
C PRO A 142 -30.59 17.84 -27.80
N ILE A 143 -31.55 18.67 -27.38
CA ILE A 143 -31.30 19.77 -26.45
C ILE A 143 -31.27 19.16 -25.03
N LEU A 144 -30.19 19.40 -24.28
CA LEU A 144 -30.05 18.99 -22.89
C LEU A 144 -30.63 20.04 -21.95
N THR A 145 -30.28 21.29 -22.19
CA THR A 145 -30.72 22.44 -21.38
C THR A 145 -30.54 23.73 -22.18
N GLU A 146 -30.96 24.84 -21.60
CA GLU A 146 -30.76 26.19 -22.15
C GLU A 146 -29.91 27.00 -21.17
N ALA A 147 -29.01 27.82 -21.73
CA ALA A 147 -28.30 28.84 -20.99
C ALA A 147 -28.87 30.20 -21.29
N ASP A 148 -29.27 30.94 -20.26
CA ASP A 148 -29.73 32.32 -20.39
C ASP A 148 -28.55 33.26 -20.71
N LYS A 149 -28.84 34.47 -21.16
CA LYS A 149 -27.84 35.49 -21.37
C LYS A 149 -27.04 35.72 -20.05
N ASN A 150 -25.75 35.80 -20.17
CA ASN A 150 -24.78 35.97 -19.07
C ASN A 150 -24.60 34.73 -18.16
N THR A 151 -25.22 33.59 -18.47
CA THR A 151 -24.90 32.34 -17.76
C THR A 151 -23.44 31.99 -18.00
N GLU A 152 -22.71 31.80 -16.91
CA GLU A 152 -21.31 31.35 -16.94
C GLU A 152 -21.25 29.86 -17.22
N LEU A 153 -20.39 29.48 -18.13
CA LEU A 153 -20.19 28.11 -18.57
C LEU A 153 -18.70 27.79 -18.48
N THR A 154 -18.38 26.58 -18.00
CA THR A 154 -17.01 26.06 -18.04
C THR A 154 -16.70 25.53 -19.43
N ILE A 155 -15.59 25.94 -19.99
CA ILE A 155 -15.13 25.49 -21.32
C ILE A 155 -14.33 24.20 -21.12
N LEU A 156 -14.80 23.11 -21.71
CA LEU A 156 -14.13 21.80 -21.62
C LEU A 156 -13.28 21.53 -22.85
N GLU A 157 -13.87 21.68 -24.04
CA GLU A 157 -13.19 21.49 -25.33
C GLU A 157 -13.57 22.64 -26.27
N PRO A 158 -12.69 23.61 -26.49
CA PRO A 158 -12.95 24.70 -27.42
C PRO A 158 -12.96 24.19 -28.86
N GLY A 159 -13.87 24.73 -29.67
CA GLY A 159 -13.95 24.39 -31.09
C GLY A 159 -14.49 25.56 -31.91
N ASP A 160 -14.26 25.57 -33.22
CA ASP A 160 -14.59 26.67 -34.11
C ASP A 160 -16.10 26.87 -34.27
N THR A 161 -16.86 25.79 -34.41
CA THR A 161 -18.31 25.83 -34.62
C THR A 161 -19.08 25.49 -33.35
N TRP A 162 -18.65 24.46 -32.64
CA TRP A 162 -19.24 23.97 -31.42
C TRP A 162 -18.19 23.82 -30.35
N THR A 163 -18.45 24.30 -29.16
CA THR A 163 -17.63 24.21 -27.99
C THR A 163 -18.29 23.32 -26.95
N LYS A 164 -17.57 22.36 -26.40
CA LYS A 164 -18.04 21.53 -25.28
C LYS A 164 -17.96 22.32 -24.00
N VAL A 165 -19.04 22.35 -23.25
CA VAL A 165 -19.17 23.13 -22.02
C VAL A 165 -19.85 22.33 -20.93
N ALA A 166 -19.61 22.74 -19.68
CA ALA A 166 -20.34 22.29 -18.51
C ALA A 166 -21.10 23.48 -17.89
N THR A 167 -22.33 23.23 -17.48
CA THR A 167 -23.10 24.17 -16.65
C THR A 167 -22.84 23.93 -15.18
N ASN A 168 -23.06 24.94 -14.35
CA ASN A 168 -22.88 24.81 -12.90
C ASN A 168 -23.82 23.78 -12.25
N ASP A 169 -24.95 23.52 -12.89
CA ASP A 169 -25.96 22.55 -12.43
C ASP A 169 -25.81 21.16 -13.07
N GLY A 170 -24.65 20.90 -13.74
CA GLY A 170 -24.20 19.56 -14.10
C GLY A 170 -24.54 19.06 -15.49
N TYR A 171 -25.04 19.91 -16.40
CA TYR A 171 -25.20 19.53 -17.81
C TYR A 171 -23.87 19.66 -18.55
N ILE A 172 -23.54 18.65 -19.32
CA ILE A 172 -22.32 18.61 -20.16
C ILE A 172 -22.75 18.42 -21.60
N GLY A 173 -22.43 19.38 -22.45
CA GLY A 173 -22.89 19.36 -23.83
C GLY A 173 -22.20 20.40 -24.70
N TYR A 174 -22.78 20.69 -25.84
CA TYR A 174 -22.19 21.55 -26.86
C TYR A 174 -23.05 22.80 -27.11
N ILE A 175 -22.38 23.93 -27.11
CA ILE A 175 -22.96 25.24 -27.46
C ILE A 175 -22.31 25.72 -28.78
N LYS A 176 -23.04 26.47 -29.58
CA LYS A 176 -22.42 27.16 -30.74
C LYS A 176 -21.38 28.14 -30.26
N SER A 177 -20.16 28.03 -30.77
CA SER A 177 -19.02 28.82 -30.32
C SER A 177 -19.22 30.33 -30.46
N ASN A 178 -19.94 30.76 -31.49
CA ASN A 178 -20.27 32.16 -31.70
C ASN A 178 -21.29 32.74 -30.68
N LYS A 179 -21.90 31.90 -29.84
CA LYS A 179 -22.81 32.31 -28.76
C LYS A 179 -22.09 32.51 -27.43
N LEU A 180 -20.78 32.14 -27.35
CA LEU A 180 -19.95 32.41 -26.21
C LEU A 180 -19.28 33.76 -26.27
N GLY A 181 -19.15 34.40 -25.13
CA GLY A 181 -18.35 35.62 -24.95
C GLY A 181 -16.86 35.33 -24.91
N THR A 182 -16.09 36.36 -24.56
CA THR A 182 -14.66 36.21 -24.35
C THR A 182 -14.36 35.25 -23.18
N THR A 183 -13.41 34.38 -23.38
CA THR A 183 -12.96 33.48 -22.34
C THR A 183 -12.16 34.22 -21.27
N SER A 184 -12.27 33.76 -20.03
CA SER A 184 -11.49 34.19 -18.89
C SER A 184 -11.17 32.98 -18.02
N THR A 185 -10.31 33.19 -17.02
CA THR A 185 -9.94 32.14 -16.07
C THR A 185 -10.61 32.40 -14.74
N THR A 186 -11.14 31.36 -14.13
CA THR A 186 -11.58 31.37 -12.73
C THR A 186 -10.80 30.30 -11.95
N THR A 187 -10.55 30.55 -10.67
CA THR A 187 -9.86 29.60 -9.80
C THR A 187 -10.85 29.03 -8.79
N ILE A 188 -10.94 27.71 -8.72
CA ILE A 188 -11.70 26.99 -7.69
C ILE A 188 -10.73 26.45 -6.68
N SER A 189 -10.94 26.82 -5.41
CA SER A 189 -10.04 26.45 -4.30
C SER A 189 -10.73 25.52 -3.32
N SER A 190 -9.94 24.61 -2.72
CA SER A 190 -10.38 23.79 -1.60
C SER A 190 -10.51 24.64 -0.33
N ASP A 191 -11.53 24.35 0.46
CA ASP A 191 -11.71 24.87 1.83
C ASP A 191 -11.37 23.80 2.90
N TYR A 192 -10.93 22.63 2.45
CA TYR A 192 -10.59 21.51 3.34
C TYR A 192 -9.24 21.77 4.06
N VAL A 193 -9.24 21.52 5.36
CA VAL A 193 -8.02 21.57 6.17
C VAL A 193 -7.46 20.16 6.25
N ALA A 194 -6.32 19.94 5.59
CA ALA A 194 -5.64 18.64 5.58
C ALA A 194 -5.21 18.25 7.00
N GLU A 195 -5.30 16.96 7.29
CA GLU A 195 -4.82 16.39 8.54
C GLU A 195 -3.28 16.48 8.63
N GLU A 196 -2.80 16.72 9.83
CA GLU A 196 -1.37 16.62 10.14
C GLU A 196 -1.07 15.26 10.75
N PHE A 197 -0.15 14.53 10.14
CA PHE A 197 0.36 13.25 10.64
C PHE A 197 1.68 13.47 11.36
N SER A 198 1.84 12.82 12.51
CA SER A 198 3.08 12.83 13.29
C SER A 198 3.66 11.42 13.38
N HIS A 199 4.97 11.32 13.49
CA HIS A 199 5.68 10.05 13.54
C HIS A 199 6.69 10.03 14.69
N ILE A 200 6.92 8.83 15.24
CA ILE A 200 8.01 8.59 16.16
C ILE A 200 9.25 8.30 15.32
N THR A 201 10.11 9.29 15.14
CA THR A 201 11.34 9.16 14.36
C THR A 201 12.57 9.20 15.26
N LYS A 202 13.64 8.53 14.84
CA LYS A 202 14.91 8.52 15.55
C LYS A 202 15.83 9.62 15.00
N ASP A 203 16.62 10.22 15.86
CA ASP A 203 17.61 11.24 15.55
C ASP A 203 18.99 10.65 15.17
N TYR A 204 19.08 9.34 15.06
CA TYR A 204 20.26 8.59 14.64
C TYR A 204 19.92 7.67 13.46
N LYS A 205 20.96 7.25 12.73
CA LYS A 205 20.78 6.25 11.66
C LYS A 205 20.41 4.91 12.26
N ILE A 206 19.30 4.36 11.80
CA ILE A 206 18.83 3.04 12.21
C ILE A 206 19.74 1.98 11.60
N ASN A 207 20.30 1.16 12.47
CA ASN A 207 20.98 -0.08 12.11
C ASN A 207 20.27 -1.24 12.81
N MET A 208 19.24 -1.75 12.13
CA MET A 208 18.38 -2.82 12.62
C MET A 208 18.80 -4.16 12.03
N ALA A 209 18.75 -5.19 12.85
CA ALA A 209 18.90 -6.56 12.39
C ALA A 209 17.68 -7.39 12.76
N TRP A 210 17.17 -8.17 11.80
CA TRP A 210 16.24 -9.25 12.09
C TRP A 210 16.98 -10.41 12.74
N HIS A 211 16.49 -10.85 13.89
CA HIS A 211 17.03 -11.99 14.61
C HIS A 211 16.05 -13.15 14.52
N GLN A 212 16.42 -14.18 13.78
CA GLN A 212 15.57 -15.36 13.63
C GLN A 212 15.52 -16.16 14.94
N VAL A 213 14.32 -16.22 15.52
CA VAL A 213 14.01 -16.99 16.73
C VAL A 213 12.95 -18.01 16.35
N THR A 214 13.32 -19.28 16.32
CA THR A 214 12.45 -20.39 15.87
C THR A 214 11.81 -21.17 17.02
N ASN A 215 12.34 -21.00 18.23
CA ASN A 215 11.82 -21.60 19.45
C ASN A 215 12.23 -20.74 20.66
N GLN A 216 11.64 -21.01 21.81
CA GLN A 216 11.88 -20.20 23.01
C GLN A 216 13.37 -20.20 23.43
N SER A 217 14.07 -21.33 23.31
CA SER A 217 15.48 -21.42 23.70
C SER A 217 16.44 -20.66 22.79
N ALA A 218 16.04 -20.35 21.55
CA ALA A 218 16.84 -19.56 20.63
C ALA A 218 17.09 -18.12 21.13
N ASN A 219 16.23 -17.61 22.01
CA ASN A 219 16.45 -16.32 22.68
C ASN A 219 17.73 -16.28 23.51
N ASP A 220 18.17 -17.41 24.02
CA ASP A 220 19.37 -17.51 24.89
C ASP A 220 20.68 -17.27 24.12
N ASN A 221 20.63 -17.29 22.78
CA ASN A 221 21.80 -17.04 21.94
C ASN A 221 22.15 -15.55 21.80
N LEU A 222 21.31 -14.65 22.29
CA LEU A 222 21.44 -13.21 22.09
C LEU A 222 22.79 -12.66 22.51
N ALA A 223 23.23 -12.97 23.74
CA ALA A 223 24.50 -12.46 24.27
C ALA A 223 25.71 -12.89 23.41
N SER A 224 25.71 -14.12 22.95
CA SER A 224 26.78 -14.68 22.09
C SER A 224 26.79 -14.01 20.71
N ILE A 225 25.61 -13.65 20.17
CA ILE A 225 25.48 -12.94 18.89
C ILE A 225 26.00 -11.51 19.04
N LEU A 226 25.59 -10.79 20.07
CA LEU A 226 25.97 -9.39 20.29
C LEU A 226 27.45 -9.21 20.57
N GLN A 227 28.13 -10.18 21.16
CA GLN A 227 29.58 -10.15 21.35
C GLN A 227 30.35 -10.10 20.03
N LYS A 228 29.77 -10.59 18.94
CA LYS A 228 30.38 -10.67 17.60
C LYS A 228 29.91 -9.56 16.66
N THR A 229 29.05 -8.69 17.12
CA THR A 229 28.44 -7.62 16.30
C THR A 229 28.79 -6.25 16.83
N LYS A 230 28.83 -5.27 15.92
CA LYS A 230 29.04 -3.85 16.24
C LYS A 230 28.03 -2.99 15.49
N GLY A 231 27.60 -1.92 16.12
CA GLY A 231 26.82 -0.87 15.49
C GLY A 231 25.32 -1.11 15.43
N ILE A 232 24.84 -2.29 15.81
CA ILE A 232 23.39 -2.55 15.90
C ILE A 232 22.80 -1.68 17.01
N ASN A 233 21.75 -0.94 16.70
CA ASN A 233 21.00 -0.16 17.67
C ASN A 233 19.54 -0.60 17.84
N ILE A 234 19.06 -1.48 16.95
CA ILE A 234 17.71 -2.05 17.01
C ILE A 234 17.79 -3.54 16.64
N LEU A 235 17.14 -4.38 17.44
CA LEU A 235 16.89 -5.78 17.11
C LEU A 235 15.41 -6.03 16.87
N SER A 236 15.12 -6.80 15.82
CA SER A 236 13.78 -7.26 15.47
C SER A 236 13.73 -8.78 15.54
N PRO A 237 13.47 -9.35 16.73
CA PRO A 237 13.34 -10.80 16.87
C PRO A 237 12.03 -11.30 16.25
N THR A 238 12.05 -12.45 15.59
CA THR A 238 10.89 -13.06 14.95
C THR A 238 10.01 -13.77 15.99
N TRP A 239 9.33 -13.01 16.82
CA TRP A 239 8.67 -13.51 18.01
C TRP A 239 7.19 -13.83 17.86
N PHE A 240 6.48 -13.03 17.06
CA PHE A 240 5.03 -13.14 16.97
C PHE A 240 4.59 -13.64 15.62
N TYR A 241 3.52 -14.44 15.60
CA TYR A 241 2.86 -14.84 14.36
C TYR A 241 1.38 -15.10 14.57
N LEU A 242 0.61 -15.03 13.49
CA LEU A 242 -0.83 -15.35 13.51
C LEU A 242 -1.02 -16.82 13.90
N ASN A 243 -1.87 -17.07 14.89
CA ASN A 243 -2.07 -18.40 15.44
C ASN A 243 -3.40 -19.03 15.02
N ASP A 244 -4.40 -18.21 14.73
CA ASP A 244 -5.71 -18.63 14.24
C ASP A 244 -6.38 -17.53 13.39
N ASN A 245 -7.56 -17.83 12.86
CA ASN A 245 -8.31 -16.89 12.03
C ASN A 245 -9.09 -15.83 12.83
N ASN A 246 -9.00 -15.83 14.14
CA ASN A 246 -9.66 -14.86 15.03
C ASN A 246 -8.75 -13.71 15.46
N GLY A 247 -7.52 -13.64 14.94
CA GLY A 247 -6.56 -12.61 15.29
C GLY A 247 -5.76 -12.88 16.55
N ASN A 248 -5.79 -14.10 17.08
CA ASN A 248 -4.89 -14.50 18.16
C ASN A 248 -3.48 -14.72 17.63
N ILE A 249 -2.48 -14.40 18.45
CA ILE A 249 -1.07 -14.51 18.10
C ILE A 249 -0.39 -15.55 18.98
N ALA A 250 0.61 -16.22 18.38
CA ALA A 250 1.61 -17.00 19.12
C ALA A 250 2.81 -16.12 19.43
N SER A 251 3.52 -16.44 20.49
CA SER A 251 4.62 -15.63 21.01
C SER A 251 5.80 -16.48 21.45
N LEU A 252 6.99 -16.06 21.03
CA LEU A 252 8.29 -16.54 21.52
C LEU A 252 9.02 -15.45 22.33
N ALA A 253 8.32 -14.40 22.74
CA ALA A 253 8.90 -13.25 23.42
C ALA A 253 9.58 -13.65 24.75
N SER A 254 10.59 -12.87 25.11
CA SER A 254 11.42 -13.06 26.31
C SER A 254 11.70 -11.72 26.96
N SER A 255 11.26 -11.53 28.20
CA SER A 255 11.57 -10.34 28.99
C SER A 255 13.08 -10.20 29.25
N THR A 256 13.76 -11.31 29.50
CA THR A 256 15.23 -11.35 29.69
C THR A 256 15.97 -10.84 28.46
N TYR A 257 15.50 -11.19 27.28
CA TYR A 257 16.04 -10.69 26.01
C TYR A 257 15.90 -9.16 25.89
N VAL A 258 14.72 -8.64 26.16
CA VAL A 258 14.47 -7.20 26.11
C VAL A 258 15.32 -6.45 27.13
N ASP A 259 15.39 -6.94 28.37
CA ASP A 259 16.20 -6.34 29.43
C ASP A 259 17.68 -6.29 29.04
N TYR A 260 18.19 -7.36 28.47
CA TYR A 260 19.57 -7.43 27.99
C TYR A 260 19.84 -6.41 26.87
N CYS A 261 18.94 -6.30 25.91
CA CYS A 261 19.03 -5.30 24.85
C CYS A 261 19.04 -3.88 25.41
N HIS A 262 18.12 -3.55 26.31
CA HIS A 262 18.03 -2.23 26.93
C HIS A 262 19.28 -1.88 27.76
N GLN A 263 19.85 -2.83 28.47
CA GLN A 263 21.12 -2.65 29.20
C GLN A 263 22.30 -2.35 28.27
N ASN A 264 22.22 -2.77 27.01
CA ASN A 264 23.24 -2.53 25.99
C ASN A 264 22.89 -1.38 25.02
N GLY A 265 21.87 -0.58 25.33
CA GLY A 265 21.47 0.56 24.53
C GLY A 265 20.81 0.17 23.18
N ILE A 266 20.20 -1.02 23.11
CA ILE A 266 19.55 -1.56 21.90
C ILE A 266 18.05 -1.56 22.13
N GLU A 267 17.30 -1.00 21.18
CA GLU A 267 15.84 -1.09 21.15
C GLU A 267 15.40 -2.45 20.59
N VAL A 268 14.21 -2.89 20.99
CA VAL A 268 13.60 -4.12 20.49
C VAL A 268 12.30 -3.78 19.76
N TRP A 269 12.29 -4.00 18.45
CA TRP A 269 11.13 -3.88 17.58
C TRP A 269 10.72 -5.27 17.14
N ALA A 270 9.93 -5.95 17.96
CA ALA A 270 9.59 -7.35 17.70
C ALA A 270 8.78 -7.50 16.40
N LEU A 271 9.14 -8.49 15.62
CA LEU A 271 8.51 -8.83 14.36
C LEU A 271 7.25 -9.67 14.59
N ILE A 272 6.20 -9.36 13.84
CA ILE A 272 5.03 -10.20 13.66
C ILE A 272 4.87 -10.60 12.21
N SER A 273 4.71 -11.91 11.98
CA SER A 273 4.55 -12.51 10.65
C SER A 273 3.24 -13.26 10.49
N ASN A 274 2.93 -13.69 9.27
CA ASN A 274 1.72 -14.41 8.92
C ASN A 274 1.96 -15.80 8.32
N LEU A 275 3.21 -16.26 8.23
CA LEU A 275 3.57 -17.45 7.44
C LEU A 275 3.87 -18.71 8.29
N GLU A 276 4.03 -18.62 9.59
CA GLU A 276 4.51 -19.73 10.44
C GLU A 276 3.45 -20.79 10.71
N ASN A 277 2.17 -20.45 10.63
CA ASN A 277 1.07 -21.38 10.81
C ASN A 277 0.25 -21.52 9.55
N ASP A 278 0.45 -22.59 8.80
CA ASP A 278 -0.20 -22.88 7.52
C ASP A 278 -1.73 -23.04 7.62
N SER A 279 -2.28 -23.25 8.82
CA SER A 279 -3.72 -23.35 9.03
C SER A 279 -4.43 -21.99 9.10
N VAL A 280 -3.68 -20.89 9.17
CA VAL A 280 -4.24 -19.53 9.24
C VAL A 280 -4.48 -18.97 7.85
N ASN A 281 -5.68 -18.44 7.65
CA ASN A 281 -6.02 -17.66 6.47
C ASN A 281 -5.85 -16.16 6.78
N THR A 282 -4.75 -15.56 6.35
CA THR A 282 -4.44 -14.16 6.62
C THR A 282 -5.52 -13.21 6.09
N ALA A 283 -6.06 -13.47 4.90
CA ALA A 283 -7.12 -12.64 4.33
C ALA A 283 -8.40 -12.66 5.18
N GLU A 284 -8.74 -13.79 5.78
CA GLU A 284 -9.88 -13.92 6.69
C GLU A 284 -9.65 -13.12 7.98
N VAL A 285 -8.47 -13.22 8.57
CA VAL A 285 -8.11 -12.40 9.75
C VAL A 285 -8.25 -10.92 9.47
N LEU A 286 -7.72 -10.45 8.34
CA LEU A 286 -7.69 -9.04 7.99
C LEU A 286 -9.04 -8.49 7.54
N SER A 287 -9.88 -9.29 6.88
CA SER A 287 -11.15 -8.84 6.30
C SER A 287 -12.30 -8.73 7.29
N HIS A 288 -12.17 -9.30 8.49
CA HIS A 288 -13.18 -9.20 9.56
C HIS A 288 -12.74 -8.16 10.60
N THR A 289 -13.59 -7.19 10.85
CA THR A 289 -13.33 -6.13 11.84
C THR A 289 -13.02 -6.68 13.22
N SER A 290 -13.77 -7.69 13.68
CA SER A 290 -13.57 -8.31 15.00
C SER A 290 -12.21 -9.00 15.14
N SER A 291 -11.75 -9.70 14.10
CA SER A 291 -10.43 -10.34 14.12
C SER A 291 -9.29 -9.33 13.98
N ARG A 292 -9.45 -8.25 13.21
CA ARG A 292 -8.47 -7.14 13.18
C ARG A 292 -8.37 -6.46 14.54
N ASP A 293 -9.50 -6.18 15.18
CA ASP A 293 -9.52 -5.58 16.54
C ASP A 293 -8.81 -6.48 17.55
N ASN A 294 -9.10 -7.78 17.52
CA ASN A 294 -8.42 -8.75 18.38
C ASN A 294 -6.91 -8.78 18.09
N LEU A 295 -6.52 -8.81 16.83
CA LEU A 295 -5.12 -8.82 16.42
C LEU A 295 -4.37 -7.58 16.91
N THR A 296 -4.90 -6.39 16.64
CA THR A 296 -4.26 -5.13 17.07
C THR A 296 -4.18 -5.02 18.60
N ASN A 297 -5.21 -5.47 19.32
CA ASN A 297 -5.20 -5.52 20.78
C ASN A 297 -4.15 -6.50 21.32
N ASN A 298 -4.03 -7.69 20.72
CA ASN A 298 -3.03 -8.67 21.13
C ASN A 298 -1.60 -8.18 20.88
N ILE A 299 -1.34 -7.53 19.74
CA ILE A 299 -0.03 -6.97 19.43
C ILE A 299 0.35 -5.90 20.45
N ILE A 300 -0.53 -4.95 20.72
CA ILE A 300 -0.20 -3.86 21.64
C ILE A 300 -0.09 -4.34 23.08
N SER A 301 -0.90 -5.32 23.49
CA SER A 301 -0.80 -5.93 24.81
C SER A 301 0.53 -6.64 25.01
N ALA A 302 1.02 -7.36 24.00
CA ALA A 302 2.33 -7.99 24.03
C ALA A 302 3.47 -6.95 24.08
N ALA A 303 3.35 -5.87 23.30
CA ALA A 303 4.33 -4.78 23.31
C ALA A 303 4.46 -4.15 24.69
N ILE A 304 3.34 -3.91 25.37
CA ILE A 304 3.33 -3.38 26.75
C ILE A 304 3.89 -4.40 27.74
N GLN A 305 3.43 -5.65 27.66
CA GLN A 305 3.85 -6.72 28.56
C GLN A 305 5.36 -6.94 28.57
N TYR A 306 5.97 -6.91 27.39
CA TYR A 306 7.41 -7.17 27.22
C TYR A 306 8.24 -5.90 27.17
N ASN A 307 7.66 -4.73 27.41
CA ASN A 307 8.34 -3.44 27.35
C ASN A 307 9.08 -3.22 26.02
N LEU A 308 8.42 -3.51 24.90
CA LEU A 308 8.97 -3.34 23.56
C LEU A 308 9.04 -1.85 23.20
N ASP A 309 10.03 -1.49 22.39
CA ASP A 309 10.20 -0.14 21.85
C ASP A 309 9.45 0.06 20.53
N GLY A 310 9.22 -1.02 19.81
CA GLY A 310 8.53 -1.00 18.53
C GLY A 310 7.95 -2.35 18.12
N ILE A 311 7.15 -2.30 17.05
CA ILE A 311 6.62 -3.46 16.34
C ILE A 311 7.07 -3.35 14.88
N ASN A 312 7.51 -4.47 14.33
CA ASN A 312 7.86 -4.63 12.93
C ASN A 312 6.87 -5.62 12.29
N VAL A 313 6.04 -5.13 11.36
CA VAL A 313 5.04 -5.95 10.68
C VAL A 313 5.66 -6.54 9.41
N ASP A 314 5.68 -7.86 9.34
CA ASP A 314 6.24 -8.62 8.22
C ASP A 314 5.18 -9.60 7.66
N PHE A 315 4.17 -9.05 6.99
CA PHE A 315 3.14 -9.84 6.34
C PHE A 315 3.50 -10.03 4.87
N GLU A 316 3.72 -11.27 4.50
CA GLU A 316 4.18 -11.66 3.18
C GLU A 316 3.19 -12.62 2.49
N ALA A 317 3.42 -12.87 1.18
CA ALA A 317 2.64 -13.77 0.35
C ALA A 317 1.12 -13.47 0.40
N LEU A 318 0.75 -12.20 0.49
CA LEU A 318 -0.64 -11.77 0.49
C LEU A 318 -1.21 -11.85 -0.92
N ASN A 319 -2.42 -12.38 -1.04
CA ASN A 319 -3.17 -12.37 -2.30
C ASN A 319 -3.94 -11.04 -2.40
N ALA A 320 -3.63 -10.23 -3.41
CA ALA A 320 -4.22 -8.90 -3.60
C ALA A 320 -5.74 -8.92 -3.72
N ASP A 321 -6.30 -9.91 -4.43
CA ASP A 321 -7.75 -10.03 -4.63
C ASP A 321 -8.48 -10.43 -3.34
N ALA A 322 -7.88 -11.31 -2.54
CA ALA A 322 -8.45 -11.77 -1.29
C ALA A 322 -8.32 -10.74 -0.16
N VAL A 323 -7.18 -10.07 -0.09
CA VAL A 323 -6.87 -9.09 0.96
C VAL A 323 -7.49 -7.72 0.66
N GLY A 324 -7.40 -7.27 -0.61
CA GLY A 324 -7.88 -5.95 -1.01
C GLY A 324 -7.26 -4.84 -0.15
N ASN A 325 -8.11 -4.00 0.43
CA ASN A 325 -7.68 -2.90 1.29
C ASN A 325 -7.64 -3.26 2.79
N SER A 326 -7.90 -4.52 3.15
CA SER A 326 -7.94 -4.91 4.56
C SER A 326 -6.56 -4.88 5.22
N TYR A 327 -5.49 -5.10 4.45
CA TYR A 327 -4.12 -5.00 4.97
C TYR A 327 -3.75 -3.56 5.35
N ILE A 328 -3.95 -2.59 4.45
CA ILE A 328 -3.65 -1.20 4.79
C ILE A 328 -4.57 -0.67 5.90
N GLN A 329 -5.81 -1.16 5.97
CA GLN A 329 -6.69 -0.83 7.09
C GLN A 329 -6.16 -1.37 8.42
N PHE A 330 -5.63 -2.58 8.43
CA PHE A 330 -4.93 -3.14 9.60
C PHE A 330 -3.77 -2.25 10.04
N ILE A 331 -2.93 -1.80 9.12
CA ILE A 331 -1.80 -0.91 9.42
C ILE A 331 -2.28 0.42 10.01
N ARG A 332 -3.34 1.02 9.44
CA ARG A 332 -3.94 2.24 9.99
C ARG A 332 -4.41 2.05 11.43
N GLU A 333 -5.17 0.98 11.70
CA GLU A 333 -5.71 0.69 13.02
C GLU A 333 -4.60 0.39 14.04
N LEU A 334 -3.59 -0.38 13.65
CA LEU A 334 -2.44 -0.68 14.50
C LEU A 334 -1.63 0.57 14.83
N SER A 335 -1.45 1.47 13.87
CA SER A 335 -0.65 2.68 14.04
C SER A 335 -1.17 3.58 15.16
N LEU A 336 -2.49 3.70 15.29
CA LEU A 336 -3.11 4.50 16.36
C LEU A 336 -2.78 3.93 17.75
N LYS A 337 -2.84 2.62 17.90
CA LYS A 337 -2.52 1.94 19.17
C LYS A 337 -1.04 2.07 19.50
N CYS A 338 -0.17 1.93 18.50
CA CYS A 338 1.27 2.12 18.66
C CYS A 338 1.58 3.56 19.08
N ALA A 339 1.06 4.56 18.38
CA ALA A 339 1.28 5.97 18.69
C ALA A 339 0.80 6.34 20.10
N ASN A 340 -0.37 5.85 20.50
CA ASN A 340 -0.95 6.13 21.82
C ASN A 340 -0.13 5.51 22.97
N ASN A 341 0.73 4.55 22.70
CA ASN A 341 1.57 3.86 23.69
C ASN A 341 3.07 4.15 23.49
N GLY A 342 3.44 5.09 22.63
CA GLY A 342 4.83 5.45 22.36
C GLY A 342 5.65 4.33 21.70
N ILE A 343 5.01 3.44 20.96
CA ILE A 343 5.61 2.28 20.31
C ILE A 343 5.82 2.60 18.83
N VAL A 344 7.05 2.44 18.35
CA VAL A 344 7.40 2.64 16.94
C VAL A 344 6.73 1.56 16.09
N LEU A 345 6.12 1.96 14.97
CA LEU A 345 5.59 1.03 13.98
C LEU A 345 6.44 1.08 12.71
N SER A 346 7.04 -0.03 12.37
CA SER A 346 7.71 -0.27 11.10
C SER A 346 7.01 -1.38 10.32
N VAL A 347 6.97 -1.25 9.01
CA VAL A 347 6.27 -2.19 8.12
C VAL A 347 7.23 -2.64 7.04
N ASP A 348 7.41 -3.94 6.90
CA ASP A 348 8.24 -4.55 5.86
C ASP A 348 7.47 -4.64 4.54
N ASN A 349 8.15 -4.28 3.46
CA ASN A 349 7.57 -4.26 2.12
C ASN A 349 8.52 -4.91 1.12
N TYR A 350 7.96 -5.55 0.12
CA TYR A 350 8.70 -5.85 -1.11
C TYR A 350 9.11 -4.55 -1.81
N VAL A 351 10.12 -4.63 -2.66
CA VAL A 351 10.41 -3.52 -3.59
C VAL A 351 9.16 -3.20 -4.42
N PRO A 352 8.93 -1.91 -4.76
CA PRO A 352 7.75 -1.51 -5.51
C PRO A 352 7.58 -2.25 -6.84
N SER A 353 6.39 -2.79 -7.06
CA SER A 353 5.95 -3.39 -8.32
C SER A 353 4.43 -3.28 -8.43
N ASP A 354 3.87 -3.51 -9.61
CA ASP A 354 2.42 -3.52 -9.79
C ASP A 354 1.73 -4.59 -8.93
N TYR A 355 2.38 -5.75 -8.74
CA TYR A 355 1.86 -6.85 -7.93
C TYR A 355 1.79 -6.55 -6.43
N THR A 356 2.61 -5.61 -5.96
CA THR A 356 2.70 -5.24 -4.54
C THR A 356 2.15 -3.85 -4.24
N ALA A 357 1.55 -3.19 -5.22
CA ALA A 357 0.98 -1.84 -5.08
C ALA A 357 -0.11 -1.77 -3.99
N PHE A 358 -0.87 -2.85 -3.77
CA PHE A 358 -1.92 -2.92 -2.76
C PHE A 358 -1.39 -2.85 -1.31
N TYR A 359 -0.08 -3.03 -1.08
CA TYR A 359 0.56 -2.73 0.20
C TYR A 359 0.47 -1.25 0.56
N ASN A 360 0.28 -0.40 -0.45
CA ASN A 360 0.04 1.04 -0.31
C ASN A 360 1.09 1.75 0.54
N ARG A 361 2.33 1.76 0.08
CA ARG A 361 3.47 2.35 0.81
C ARG A 361 3.30 3.84 1.10
N ALA A 362 2.67 4.58 0.20
CA ALA A 362 2.35 6.00 0.42
C ALA A 362 1.44 6.21 1.63
N GLU A 363 0.41 5.39 1.78
CA GLU A 363 -0.49 5.41 2.93
C GLU A 363 0.19 4.90 4.21
N GLN A 364 1.04 3.86 4.09
CA GLN A 364 1.87 3.40 5.20
C GLN A 364 2.75 4.55 5.74
N ALA A 365 3.31 5.38 4.87
CA ALA A 365 4.14 6.51 5.28
C ALA A 365 3.39 7.56 6.08
N LEU A 366 2.08 7.69 5.89
CA LEU A 366 1.24 8.57 6.69
C LEU A 366 0.98 8.00 8.10
N PHE A 367 0.69 6.71 8.21
CA PHE A 367 0.26 6.07 9.46
C PHE A 367 1.39 5.40 10.23
N ALA A 368 2.31 4.71 9.56
CA ALA A 368 3.47 4.09 10.20
C ALA A 368 4.61 5.09 10.38
N ASP A 369 5.56 4.76 11.23
CA ASP A 369 6.74 5.59 11.47
C ASP A 369 7.83 5.32 10.44
N TYR A 370 8.01 4.05 10.06
CA TYR A 370 9.01 3.61 9.09
C TYR A 370 8.44 2.61 8.09
N VAL A 371 8.89 2.74 6.86
CA VAL A 371 8.65 1.82 5.75
C VAL A 371 9.96 1.13 5.44
N VAL A 372 10.03 -0.16 5.71
CA VAL A 372 11.21 -1.00 5.44
C VAL A 372 11.06 -1.63 4.06
N ILE A 373 12.13 -1.58 3.25
CA ILE A 373 12.15 -2.22 1.95
C ILE A 373 13.04 -3.45 2.01
N MET A 374 12.48 -4.61 1.69
CA MET A 374 13.22 -5.86 1.54
C MET A 374 13.86 -5.90 0.13
N ALA A 375 15.01 -5.24 -0.03
CA ALA A 375 15.69 -5.11 -1.32
C ALA A 375 16.58 -6.33 -1.61
N TYR A 376 15.98 -7.51 -1.62
CA TYR A 376 16.59 -8.80 -1.89
C TYR A 376 15.59 -9.76 -2.52
N ASP A 377 16.01 -11.02 -2.72
CA ASP A 377 15.25 -12.02 -3.49
C ASP A 377 14.95 -11.58 -4.94
N GLU A 378 15.85 -10.80 -5.56
CA GLU A 378 15.81 -10.48 -6.99
C GLU A 378 15.76 -11.78 -7.80
N HIS A 379 16.63 -12.74 -7.46
CA HIS A 379 16.54 -14.12 -7.88
C HIS A 379 16.35 -15.02 -6.65
N TYR A 380 15.42 -15.94 -6.74
CA TYR A 380 14.99 -16.82 -5.64
C TYR A 380 14.85 -18.26 -6.13
N ALA A 381 14.51 -19.21 -5.24
CA ALA A 381 14.48 -20.64 -5.56
C ALA A 381 13.60 -21.01 -6.78
N GLY A 382 12.56 -20.25 -7.06
CA GLY A 382 11.66 -20.45 -8.19
C GLY A 382 12.03 -19.67 -9.46
N SER A 383 13.16 -18.94 -9.46
CA SER A 383 13.58 -18.19 -10.64
C SER A 383 13.97 -19.10 -11.80
N PRO A 384 13.61 -18.75 -13.05
CA PRO A 384 13.94 -19.56 -14.23
C PRO A 384 15.43 -19.50 -14.61
N GLU A 385 16.13 -18.51 -14.14
CA GLU A 385 17.55 -18.26 -14.40
C GLU A 385 18.31 -18.01 -13.10
N ALA A 386 19.58 -18.42 -13.07
CA ALA A 386 20.49 -18.12 -11.99
C ALA A 386 20.85 -16.64 -11.99
N GLY A 387 20.94 -16.04 -10.80
CA GLY A 387 21.28 -14.62 -10.68
C GLY A 387 21.56 -14.20 -9.25
N SER A 388 21.89 -12.92 -9.10
CA SER A 388 22.13 -12.28 -7.81
C SER A 388 20.86 -12.26 -6.96
N VAL A 389 21.03 -12.41 -5.66
CA VAL A 389 19.96 -12.16 -4.67
C VAL A 389 19.59 -10.67 -4.64
N ALA A 390 20.57 -9.78 -4.78
CA ALA A 390 20.36 -8.35 -4.76
C ALA A 390 21.50 -7.63 -5.51
N SER A 391 21.34 -7.41 -6.80
CA SER A 391 22.27 -6.58 -7.56
C SER A 391 22.17 -5.12 -7.14
N ILE A 392 23.22 -4.34 -7.38
CA ILE A 392 23.21 -2.90 -7.09
C ILE A 392 22.11 -2.15 -7.87
N GLY A 393 21.85 -2.57 -9.09
CA GLY A 393 20.75 -2.03 -9.89
C GLY A 393 19.38 -2.26 -9.28
N PHE A 394 19.12 -3.51 -8.85
CA PHE A 394 17.88 -3.88 -8.16
C PHE A 394 17.66 -3.07 -6.89
N VAL A 395 18.70 -2.94 -6.06
CA VAL A 395 18.63 -2.15 -4.82
C VAL A 395 18.38 -0.67 -5.12
N THR A 396 19.10 -0.11 -6.07
CA THR A 396 18.93 1.30 -6.48
C THR A 396 17.52 1.59 -6.97
N ASP A 397 17.00 0.76 -7.87
CA ASP A 397 15.64 0.90 -8.39
C ASP A 397 14.59 0.75 -7.28
N GLY A 398 14.80 -0.19 -6.37
CA GLY A 398 13.94 -0.38 -5.21
C GLY A 398 13.86 0.86 -4.31
N VAL A 399 15.00 1.46 -4.02
CA VAL A 399 15.07 2.71 -3.22
C VAL A 399 14.44 3.89 -3.98
N GLU A 400 14.84 4.12 -5.23
CA GLU A 400 14.32 5.23 -6.02
C GLU A 400 12.80 5.17 -6.21
N ASN A 401 12.27 3.99 -6.50
CA ASN A 401 10.83 3.81 -6.64
C ASN A 401 10.08 3.98 -5.30
N THR A 402 10.67 3.55 -4.20
CA THR A 402 10.07 3.78 -2.87
C THR A 402 10.07 5.26 -2.51
N LEU A 403 11.10 6.01 -2.84
CA LEU A 403 11.18 7.45 -2.57
C LEU A 403 10.13 8.28 -3.34
N LYS A 404 9.52 7.73 -4.37
CA LYS A 404 8.36 8.37 -5.04
C LYS A 404 7.10 8.34 -4.18
N GLU A 405 7.01 7.41 -3.23
CA GLU A 405 5.84 7.18 -2.38
C GLU A 405 6.09 7.54 -0.90
N VAL A 406 7.33 7.46 -0.44
CA VAL A 406 7.70 7.55 0.99
C VAL A 406 8.80 8.59 1.19
N PRO A 407 8.65 9.51 2.16
CA PRO A 407 9.73 10.42 2.53
C PRO A 407 11.00 9.69 2.95
N ALA A 408 12.16 10.19 2.55
CA ALA A 408 13.46 9.52 2.77
C ALA A 408 13.75 9.24 4.25
N ASN A 409 13.33 10.13 5.16
CA ASN A 409 13.54 9.96 6.59
C ASN A 409 12.70 8.84 7.24
N GLN A 410 11.75 8.26 6.49
CA GLN A 410 10.92 7.13 6.92
C GLN A 410 11.32 5.82 6.25
N VAL A 411 12.28 5.81 5.32
CA VAL A 411 12.70 4.62 4.60
C VAL A 411 13.84 3.92 5.34
N ILE A 412 13.70 2.61 5.54
CA ILE A 412 14.77 1.73 5.99
C ILE A 412 15.07 0.73 4.87
N LEU A 413 16.33 0.71 4.41
CA LEU A 413 16.78 -0.23 3.40
C LEU A 413 17.14 -1.56 4.03
N GLY A 414 16.39 -2.61 3.73
CA GLY A 414 16.72 -3.99 4.11
C GLY A 414 17.67 -4.62 3.09
N MET A 415 18.78 -5.17 3.59
CA MET A 415 19.82 -5.82 2.79
C MET A 415 19.99 -7.29 3.21
N PRO A 416 20.33 -8.19 2.28
CA PRO A 416 20.50 -9.61 2.60
C PRO A 416 21.83 -9.88 3.29
N PHE A 417 21.83 -10.83 4.27
CA PHE A 417 23.02 -11.42 4.85
C PHE A 417 23.22 -12.87 4.39
N TYR A 418 22.69 -13.23 3.26
CA TYR A 418 22.81 -14.55 2.67
C TYR A 418 23.17 -14.46 1.20
N THR A 419 23.66 -15.57 0.68
CA THR A 419 24.02 -15.77 -0.71
C THR A 419 23.30 -17.02 -1.21
N ARG A 420 22.93 -17.04 -2.47
CA ARG A 420 22.33 -18.20 -3.11
C ARG A 420 23.37 -18.93 -3.96
N VAL A 421 23.51 -20.22 -3.72
CA VAL A 421 24.38 -21.11 -4.53
C VAL A 421 23.50 -21.77 -5.58
N TRP A 422 23.80 -21.50 -6.85
CA TRP A 422 23.08 -22.05 -7.99
C TRP A 422 23.80 -23.25 -8.56
N SER A 423 23.05 -24.28 -8.95
CA SER A 423 23.57 -25.46 -9.63
C SER A 423 22.81 -25.72 -10.91
N GLU A 424 23.55 -25.90 -12.00
CA GLU A 424 23.05 -26.27 -13.32
C GLU A 424 23.48 -27.71 -13.60
N THR A 425 22.54 -28.65 -13.45
CA THR A 425 22.80 -30.07 -13.65
C THR A 425 22.40 -30.46 -15.06
N PRO A 426 23.32 -30.99 -15.93
CA PRO A 426 22.99 -31.44 -17.26
C PRO A 426 21.92 -32.54 -17.23
N VAL A 427 20.92 -32.40 -18.08
CA VAL A 427 19.92 -33.47 -18.31
C VAL A 427 20.18 -34.12 -19.65
N GLU A 428 20.01 -35.45 -19.71
CA GLU A 428 20.04 -36.16 -21.01
C GLU A 428 18.82 -35.71 -21.82
N SER A 429 19.04 -35.01 -22.94
CA SER A 429 17.97 -34.66 -23.86
C SER A 429 17.46 -35.96 -24.48
N ASP A 430 16.16 -36.19 -24.36
CA ASP A 430 15.43 -37.23 -25.10
C ASP A 430 15.36 -36.77 -26.57
N SER A 431 16.54 -36.78 -27.25
CA SER A 431 16.70 -36.25 -28.59
C SER A 431 16.10 -37.19 -29.61
N THR A 432 14.84 -36.97 -29.93
CA THR A 432 14.25 -37.36 -31.23
C THR A 432 14.31 -36.23 -32.27
N ALA A 433 15.01 -35.14 -31.99
CA ALA A 433 15.19 -34.00 -32.89
C ALA A 433 16.51 -34.15 -33.69
N THR A 434 16.39 -34.29 -34.99
CA THR A 434 17.48 -34.44 -35.97
C THR A 434 18.01 -33.08 -36.46
N ASP A 435 18.34 -32.16 -35.57
CA ASP A 435 19.01 -30.91 -35.97
C ASP A 435 20.41 -30.87 -35.35
N GLU A 436 21.42 -31.18 -36.18
CA GLU A 436 22.84 -31.32 -35.81
C GLU A 436 23.52 -29.98 -35.48
N THR A 437 22.79 -28.86 -35.39
CA THR A 437 23.37 -27.53 -35.18
C THR A 437 23.09 -26.90 -33.80
N ASP A 438 22.22 -27.48 -32.96
CA ASP A 438 21.97 -26.98 -31.59
C ASP A 438 22.82 -27.76 -30.59
N THR A 439 23.91 -27.13 -30.13
CA THR A 439 24.81 -27.66 -29.11
C THR A 439 24.41 -27.21 -27.71
N THR A 440 23.18 -26.70 -27.50
CA THR A 440 22.71 -26.30 -26.17
C THR A 440 22.45 -27.55 -25.33
N VAL A 441 23.20 -27.69 -24.23
CA VAL A 441 22.97 -28.72 -23.22
C VAL A 441 21.83 -28.25 -22.34
N ASP A 442 20.73 -28.98 -22.34
CA ASP A 442 19.65 -28.75 -21.38
C ASP A 442 20.16 -29.03 -19.96
N TYR A 443 19.78 -28.21 -19.01
CA TYR A 443 20.14 -28.40 -17.60
C TYR A 443 18.93 -28.14 -16.69
N GLU A 444 18.94 -28.81 -15.54
CA GLU A 444 18.04 -28.55 -14.44
C GLU A 444 18.68 -27.53 -13.50
N LEU A 445 17.95 -26.42 -13.26
CA LEU A 445 18.41 -25.37 -12.35
C LEU A 445 17.89 -25.64 -10.94
N SER A 446 18.77 -25.63 -9.95
CA SER A 446 18.42 -25.63 -8.53
C SER A 446 19.26 -24.66 -7.75
N SER A 447 18.84 -24.34 -6.53
CA SER A 447 19.61 -23.43 -5.68
C SER A 447 19.28 -23.62 -4.20
N TYR A 448 20.18 -23.16 -3.35
CA TYR A 448 19.95 -23.04 -1.91
C TYR A 448 20.59 -21.77 -1.37
N ALA A 449 19.98 -21.19 -0.34
CA ALA A 449 20.53 -20.05 0.37
C ALA A 449 21.50 -20.52 1.46
N THR A 450 22.61 -19.79 1.64
CA THR A 450 23.60 -20.08 2.67
C THR A 450 24.26 -18.81 3.18
N ASN A 451 25.01 -18.92 4.28
CA ASN A 451 25.68 -17.80 4.89
C ASN A 451 27.05 -17.50 4.25
N MET A 452 27.61 -16.34 4.58
CA MET A 452 28.88 -15.88 4.02
C MET A 452 30.06 -16.83 4.34
N THR A 453 30.06 -17.43 5.51
CA THR A 453 31.12 -18.36 5.92
C THR A 453 31.14 -19.62 5.07
N GLU A 454 29.99 -20.21 4.82
CA GLU A 454 29.88 -21.41 3.97
C GLU A 454 30.27 -21.12 2.52
N VAL A 455 29.93 -19.93 1.99
CA VAL A 455 30.36 -19.50 0.65
C VAL A 455 31.90 -19.45 0.57
N GLN A 456 32.59 -18.92 1.57
CA GLN A 456 34.04 -18.88 1.61
C GLN A 456 34.67 -20.29 1.65
N LYS A 457 34.02 -21.22 2.35
CA LYS A 457 34.46 -22.63 2.35
C LYS A 457 34.32 -23.27 0.97
N LEU A 458 33.21 -23.00 0.25
CA LEU A 458 33.01 -23.49 -1.10
C LEU A 458 34.05 -22.95 -2.09
N ILE A 459 34.36 -21.66 -1.99
CA ILE A 459 35.37 -20.99 -2.81
C ILE A 459 36.76 -21.66 -2.59
N SER A 460 37.14 -21.83 -1.33
CA SER A 460 38.42 -22.45 -0.95
C SER A 460 38.49 -23.90 -1.40
N ALA A 461 37.42 -24.67 -1.19
CA ALA A 461 37.38 -26.09 -1.53
C ALA A 461 37.48 -26.34 -3.05
N ASN A 462 36.97 -25.41 -3.86
CA ASN A 462 37.02 -25.54 -5.32
C ASN A 462 38.17 -24.76 -5.98
N GLY A 463 38.99 -24.05 -5.19
CA GLY A 463 40.16 -23.34 -5.68
C GLY A 463 39.89 -22.24 -6.68
N VAL A 464 38.67 -21.62 -6.61
CA VAL A 464 38.27 -20.57 -7.52
C VAL A 464 38.60 -19.19 -6.97
N GLN A 465 38.75 -18.21 -7.86
CA GLN A 465 39.03 -16.83 -7.49
C GLN A 465 37.81 -15.96 -7.82
N PRO A 466 37.29 -15.18 -6.88
CA PRO A 466 36.23 -14.24 -7.12
C PRO A 466 36.64 -13.14 -8.12
N VAL A 467 35.70 -12.77 -8.97
CA VAL A 467 35.82 -11.66 -9.94
C VAL A 467 34.76 -10.63 -9.61
N TRP A 468 35.19 -9.38 -9.45
CA TRP A 468 34.25 -8.28 -9.23
C TRP A 468 33.48 -7.93 -10.50
N LEU A 469 32.15 -7.86 -10.39
CA LEU A 469 31.24 -7.43 -11.45
C LEU A 469 30.71 -6.04 -11.10
N ASP A 470 31.17 -4.99 -11.79
CA ASP A 470 30.82 -3.61 -11.49
C ASP A 470 29.33 -3.31 -11.66
N ASP A 471 28.71 -3.89 -12.68
CA ASP A 471 27.29 -3.71 -13.00
C ASP A 471 26.36 -4.40 -11.99
N ILE A 472 26.86 -5.44 -11.32
CA ILE A 472 26.12 -6.18 -10.25
C ILE A 472 26.46 -5.62 -8.87
N GLY A 473 27.67 -5.08 -8.70
CA GLY A 473 28.17 -4.63 -7.40
C GLY A 473 28.53 -5.76 -6.46
N GLN A 474 28.94 -6.90 -6.99
CA GLN A 474 29.28 -8.11 -6.23
C GLN A 474 30.48 -8.85 -6.83
N ASN A 475 31.18 -9.60 -6.00
CA ASN A 475 32.09 -10.64 -6.46
C ASN A 475 31.28 -11.83 -6.98
N TYR A 476 31.83 -12.51 -8.00
CA TYR A 476 31.22 -13.66 -8.64
C TYR A 476 32.21 -14.81 -8.79
N VAL A 477 31.75 -16.02 -8.60
CA VAL A 477 32.49 -17.24 -8.91
C VAL A 477 31.61 -18.19 -9.74
N GLU A 478 32.30 -18.92 -10.62
CA GLU A 478 31.72 -20.02 -11.37
C GLU A 478 32.71 -21.18 -11.40
N TYR A 479 32.24 -22.38 -11.15
CA TYR A 479 33.08 -23.58 -11.14
C TYR A 479 32.28 -24.83 -11.44
N GLN A 480 32.97 -25.86 -11.87
CA GLN A 480 32.39 -27.18 -12.07
C GLN A 480 32.88 -28.16 -11.02
N ASN A 481 31.97 -28.97 -10.51
CA ASN A 481 32.26 -30.05 -9.59
C ASN A 481 31.29 -31.21 -9.85
N GLY A 482 31.81 -32.41 -10.07
CA GLY A 482 31.01 -33.61 -10.31
C GLY A 482 30.09 -33.52 -11.56
N GLY A 483 30.52 -32.78 -12.58
CA GLY A 483 29.71 -32.57 -13.80
C GLY A 483 28.60 -31.54 -13.69
N VAL A 484 28.47 -30.88 -12.54
CA VAL A 484 27.49 -29.80 -12.28
C VAL A 484 28.20 -28.45 -12.33
N ASN A 485 27.58 -27.48 -12.99
CA ASN A 485 28.09 -26.10 -13.02
C ASN A 485 27.47 -25.28 -11.89
N TYR A 486 28.31 -24.63 -11.10
CA TYR A 486 27.90 -23.79 -9.97
C TYR A 486 28.18 -22.32 -10.25
N LYS A 487 27.21 -21.48 -9.90
CA LYS A 487 27.31 -20.02 -10.00
C LYS A 487 26.94 -19.38 -8.68
N ILE A 488 27.74 -18.43 -8.22
CA ILE A 488 27.51 -17.72 -6.96
C ILE A 488 27.83 -16.24 -7.15
N TRP A 489 26.81 -15.39 -6.98
CA TRP A 489 26.97 -13.95 -6.76
C TRP A 489 27.11 -13.73 -5.26
N ILE A 490 28.28 -13.32 -4.83
CA ILE A 490 28.69 -13.36 -3.43
C ILE A 490 28.18 -12.11 -2.71
N GLU A 491 27.38 -12.30 -1.66
CA GLU A 491 27.09 -11.25 -0.69
C GLU A 491 28.15 -11.28 0.40
N ASP A 492 28.83 -10.16 0.59
CA ASP A 492 29.89 -10.00 1.59
C ASP A 492 29.98 -8.53 2.06
N ALA A 493 30.95 -8.22 2.91
CA ALA A 493 31.12 -6.84 3.40
C ALA A 493 31.33 -5.83 2.28
N THR A 494 32.01 -6.21 1.19
CA THR A 494 32.28 -5.31 0.05
C THR A 494 30.99 -4.97 -0.71
N SER A 495 30.15 -5.97 -0.99
CA SER A 495 28.88 -5.76 -1.67
C SER A 495 27.88 -5.01 -0.79
N LEU A 496 27.85 -5.28 0.51
CA LEU A 496 27.00 -4.55 1.46
C LEU A 496 27.44 -3.09 1.59
N GLU A 497 28.76 -2.82 1.67
CA GLU A 497 29.28 -1.46 1.66
C GLU A 497 28.87 -0.70 0.40
N LYS A 498 28.91 -1.36 -0.77
CA LYS A 498 28.45 -0.78 -2.03
C LYS A 498 26.94 -0.41 -1.97
N LYS A 499 26.12 -1.28 -1.40
CA LYS A 499 24.67 -1.01 -1.24
C LYS A 499 24.37 0.14 -0.27
N LEU A 500 25.23 0.37 0.72
CA LEU A 500 25.12 1.51 1.63
C LEU A 500 25.39 2.87 0.94
N THR A 501 25.88 2.89 -0.29
CA THR A 501 26.08 4.11 -1.05
C THR A 501 24.86 4.57 -1.82
N VAL A 502 23.82 3.74 -1.88
CA VAL A 502 22.52 4.08 -2.48
C VAL A 502 21.72 4.97 -1.56
#